data_df3c45278a1b7cfb1cc103bbae4d894a
#
_entry.id   df3c45278a1b7cfb1cc103bbae4d894a
#
_cell.length_a   1.000
_cell.length_b   1.000
_cell.length_c   1.000
_cell.angle_alpha   90.00
_cell.angle_beta   90.00
_cell.angle_gamma   90.00
#
_symmetry.space_group_name_H-M   'P 1'
#
loop_
_entity.id
_entity.type
_entity.pdbx_description
1 polymer ?
#
loop_
_entity_poly.entity_id
_entity_poly.type
_entity_poly.pdbx_seq_one_letter_code
_entity_poly.pdbx_strand_id
1 'polypeptide(L)'
;MNNNTKVVMNWSSGKDAALACHLLTGQGMGKVTHLLTTLSEEHDRVFMHGVREKLLDTQAERMRLPLLKVKLPASPDDTIYKEAMLRTLTGLKKEGVSMAAYGDIFLEDLKVYREQQLAQVGMAGIFPLWKKDTRDLVRLVEGSGIEAIIVCVNEKYLGKEFLGKKINSEFLDSVPGNVDPCGENGEFHTFVYNAPFFSSPIPIVTGEIVHKTYKSPDGDNKWDTGFYFLDIFCPERA
;
A
#
# COMPACT_ATOMS: atom_id res chain seq x y z
N MET A 1 -3.92 -13.42 -20.55
CA MET A 1 -3.36 -14.14 -19.38
C MET A 1 -4.35 -15.22 -18.95
N ASN A 2 -3.88 -16.31 -18.34
CA ASN A 2 -4.77 -17.40 -17.92
C ASN A 2 -5.26 -17.10 -16.50
N ASN A 3 -6.58 -17.25 -16.21
CA ASN A 3 -7.19 -17.04 -14.89
C ASN A 3 -6.54 -17.91 -13.76
N ASN A 4 -5.74 -18.90 -14.12
CA ASN A 4 -5.01 -19.78 -13.17
C ASN A 4 -3.60 -19.29 -12.83
N THR A 5 -3.13 -18.19 -13.40
CA THR A 5 -1.80 -17.62 -13.08
C THR A 5 -1.78 -17.18 -11.62
N LYS A 6 -0.90 -17.76 -10.81
CA LYS A 6 -0.75 -17.36 -9.40
C LYS A 6 -0.01 -16.03 -9.30
N VAL A 7 -0.58 -15.11 -8.55
CA VAL A 7 -0.08 -13.75 -8.35
C VAL A 7 0.13 -13.48 -6.87
N VAL A 8 1.27 -12.87 -6.50
CA VAL A 8 1.44 -12.22 -5.21
C VAL A 8 1.07 -10.74 -5.33
N MET A 9 0.22 -10.23 -4.44
CA MET A 9 -0.13 -8.81 -4.37
C MET A 9 0.78 -8.10 -3.39
N ASN A 10 1.54 -7.09 -3.83
CA ASN A 10 2.24 -6.18 -2.93
C ASN A 10 1.21 -5.35 -2.17
N TRP A 11 1.09 -5.63 -0.87
CA TRP A 11 0.00 -5.16 -0.03
C TRP A 11 0.50 -4.12 0.97
N SER A 12 0.17 -2.86 0.72
CA SER A 12 0.53 -1.72 1.58
C SER A 12 -0.54 -1.36 2.61
N SER A 13 -1.66 -2.06 2.66
CA SER A 13 -2.90 -1.72 3.37
C SER A 13 -3.75 -0.60 2.74
N GLY A 14 -3.23 0.11 1.77
CA GLY A 14 -3.83 1.30 1.18
C GLY A 14 -4.75 1.04 -0.01
N LYS A 15 -5.43 2.11 -0.43
CA LYS A 15 -6.45 2.10 -1.49
C LYS A 15 -5.93 1.61 -2.85
N ASP A 16 -4.68 1.95 -3.22
CA ASP A 16 -4.15 1.62 -4.55
C ASP A 16 -3.86 0.13 -4.67
N ALA A 17 -3.27 -0.48 -3.62
CA ALA A 17 -3.11 -1.92 -3.55
C ALA A 17 -4.47 -2.65 -3.57
N ALA A 18 -5.47 -2.12 -2.87
CA ALA A 18 -6.81 -2.69 -2.85
C ALA A 18 -7.51 -2.57 -4.22
N LEU A 19 -7.42 -1.41 -4.87
CA LEU A 19 -8.00 -1.20 -6.20
C LEU A 19 -7.29 -2.06 -7.25
N ALA A 20 -5.96 -2.16 -7.20
CA ALA A 20 -5.19 -3.03 -8.09
C ALA A 20 -5.60 -4.50 -7.93
N CYS A 21 -5.79 -4.96 -6.69
CA CYS A 21 -6.28 -6.31 -6.38
C CYS A 21 -7.70 -6.54 -6.93
N HIS A 22 -8.60 -5.57 -6.77
CA HIS A 22 -9.97 -5.60 -7.28
C HIS A 22 -9.99 -5.72 -8.81
N LEU A 23 -9.26 -4.86 -9.51
CA LEU A 23 -9.19 -4.87 -10.96
C LEU A 23 -8.53 -6.13 -11.52
N LEU A 24 -7.44 -6.58 -10.92
CA LEU A 24 -6.75 -7.81 -11.31
C LEU A 24 -7.70 -9.01 -11.27
N THR A 25 -8.46 -9.13 -10.19
CA THR A 25 -9.41 -10.24 -10.00
C THR A 25 -10.60 -10.11 -10.94
N GLY A 26 -11.19 -8.92 -11.04
CA GLY A 26 -12.38 -8.67 -11.87
C GLY A 26 -12.13 -8.79 -13.37
N GLN A 27 -10.91 -8.48 -13.83
CA GLN A 27 -10.51 -8.57 -15.24
C GLN A 27 -9.87 -9.93 -15.61
N GLY A 28 -9.82 -10.87 -14.68
CA GLY A 28 -9.26 -12.20 -14.93
C GLY A 28 -7.77 -12.20 -15.29
N MET A 29 -7.00 -11.23 -14.78
CA MET A 29 -5.56 -11.12 -15.07
C MET A 29 -4.73 -12.14 -14.29
N GLY A 30 -5.32 -12.89 -13.38
CA GLY A 30 -4.69 -13.91 -12.55
C GLY A 30 -5.43 -14.12 -11.24
N LYS A 31 -4.96 -15.07 -10.44
CA LYS A 31 -5.47 -15.39 -9.12
C LYS A 31 -4.50 -14.91 -8.05
N VAL A 32 -4.91 -13.94 -7.24
CA VAL A 32 -4.14 -13.54 -6.05
C VAL A 32 -4.12 -14.71 -5.06
N THR A 33 -2.94 -15.18 -4.71
CA THR A 33 -2.73 -16.31 -3.80
C THR A 33 -1.99 -15.93 -2.52
N HIS A 34 -1.26 -14.82 -2.55
CA HIS A 34 -0.47 -14.31 -1.42
C HIS A 34 -0.53 -12.79 -1.39
N LEU A 35 -0.43 -12.24 -0.19
CA LEU A 35 -0.12 -10.84 0.06
C LEU A 35 1.34 -10.75 0.49
N LEU A 36 2.04 -9.71 0.08
CA LEU A 36 3.43 -9.43 0.45
C LEU A 36 3.54 -7.99 0.95
N THR A 37 4.11 -7.81 2.13
CA THR A 37 4.33 -6.48 2.72
C THR A 37 5.72 -6.36 3.34
N THR A 38 6.23 -5.14 3.43
CA THR A 38 7.45 -4.82 4.16
C THR A 38 7.11 -4.10 5.46
N LEU A 39 7.73 -4.51 6.56
CA LEU A 39 7.51 -3.99 7.91
C LEU A 39 8.82 -3.52 8.52
N SER A 40 8.75 -2.49 9.35
CA SER A 40 9.86 -2.12 10.22
C SER A 40 9.95 -3.12 11.39
N GLU A 41 11.14 -3.68 11.62
CA GLU A 41 11.42 -4.55 12.78
C GLU A 41 11.27 -3.81 14.12
N GLU A 42 11.56 -2.50 14.15
CA GLU A 42 11.60 -1.72 15.38
C GLU A 42 10.22 -1.24 15.84
N HIS A 43 9.25 -1.14 14.94
CA HIS A 43 8.01 -0.42 15.22
C HIS A 43 6.74 -1.26 15.02
N ASP A 44 6.84 -2.51 14.52
CA ASP A 44 5.69 -3.35 14.15
C ASP A 44 4.63 -2.57 13.32
N ARG A 45 5.12 -1.73 12.39
CA ARG A 45 4.29 -0.88 11.53
C ARG A 45 4.74 -0.98 10.07
N VAL A 46 3.77 -0.78 9.18
CA VAL A 46 4.05 -0.65 7.74
C VAL A 46 4.90 0.58 7.49
N PHE A 47 5.96 0.41 6.70
CA PHE A 47 6.79 1.52 6.26
C PHE A 47 5.91 2.60 5.61
N MET A 48 6.19 3.88 5.87
CA MET A 48 5.52 5.08 5.37
C MET A 48 4.05 5.23 5.76
N HIS A 49 3.26 4.15 5.85
CA HIS A 49 1.84 4.21 6.23
C HIS A 49 1.63 4.36 7.74
N GLY A 50 2.56 3.91 8.57
CA GLY A 50 2.43 3.93 10.02
C GLY A 50 1.36 3.00 10.60
N VAL A 51 0.72 2.19 9.76
CA VAL A 51 -0.35 1.25 10.16
C VAL A 51 0.23 0.11 10.99
N ARG A 52 -0.44 -0.26 12.07
CA ARG A 52 -0.05 -1.37 12.96
C ARG A 52 -0.08 -2.71 12.22
N GLU A 53 0.91 -3.58 12.46
CA GLU A 53 0.99 -4.93 11.89
C GLU A 53 -0.31 -5.73 12.10
N LYS A 54 -0.95 -5.64 13.28
CA LYS A 54 -2.22 -6.32 13.60
C LYS A 54 -3.35 -5.96 12.63
N LEU A 55 -3.39 -4.74 12.12
CA LEU A 55 -4.41 -4.33 11.13
C LEU A 55 -4.16 -4.96 9.76
N LEU A 56 -2.89 -5.13 9.37
CA LEU A 56 -2.56 -5.89 8.17
C LEU A 56 -2.96 -7.37 8.27
N ASP A 57 -2.69 -7.98 9.43
CA ASP A 57 -3.13 -9.35 9.71
C ASP A 57 -4.65 -9.46 9.57
N THR A 58 -5.38 -8.50 10.14
CA THR A 58 -6.83 -8.45 10.02
C THR A 58 -7.28 -8.31 8.57
N GLN A 59 -6.64 -7.47 7.75
CA GLN A 59 -6.95 -7.39 6.32
C GLN A 59 -6.72 -8.72 5.61
N ALA A 60 -5.59 -9.37 5.85
CA ALA A 60 -5.26 -10.68 5.25
C ALA A 60 -6.26 -11.78 5.66
N GLU A 61 -6.69 -11.79 6.91
CA GLU A 61 -7.76 -12.67 7.40
C GLU A 61 -9.09 -12.40 6.69
N ARG A 62 -9.48 -11.11 6.53
CA ARG A 62 -10.69 -10.75 5.79
C ARG A 62 -10.64 -11.15 4.32
N MET A 63 -9.45 -11.13 3.72
CA MET A 63 -9.22 -11.60 2.35
C MET A 63 -9.06 -13.13 2.25
N ARG A 64 -8.86 -13.82 3.37
CA ARG A 64 -8.54 -15.25 3.43
C ARG A 64 -7.31 -15.61 2.60
N LEU A 65 -6.29 -14.74 2.65
CA LEU A 65 -5.04 -14.91 1.94
C LEU A 65 -3.86 -14.92 2.93
N PRO A 66 -2.85 -15.76 2.71
CA PRO A 66 -1.62 -15.72 3.49
C PRO A 66 -0.90 -14.38 3.27
N LEU A 67 -0.40 -13.79 4.35
CA LEU A 67 0.40 -12.56 4.36
C LEU A 67 1.85 -12.88 4.64
N LEU A 68 2.70 -12.62 3.66
CA LEU A 68 4.15 -12.69 3.80
C LEU A 68 4.67 -11.33 4.27
N LYS A 69 5.37 -11.34 5.39
CA LYS A 69 5.92 -10.15 6.03
C LYS A 69 7.43 -10.16 5.89
N VAL A 70 7.97 -9.21 5.14
CA VAL A 70 9.40 -8.96 5.03
C VAL A 70 9.77 -7.93 6.08
N LYS A 71 10.32 -8.37 7.20
CA LYS A 71 10.80 -7.48 8.26
C LYS A 71 12.16 -6.94 7.88
N LEU A 72 12.34 -5.63 8.04
CA LEU A 72 13.54 -4.88 7.69
C LEU A 72 13.92 -3.93 8.82
N PRO A 73 15.20 -3.63 9.03
CA PRO A 73 15.64 -2.57 9.92
C PRO A 73 14.93 -1.24 9.63
N ALA A 74 14.89 -0.30 10.58
CA ALA A 74 14.20 0.98 10.41
C ALA A 74 14.75 1.80 9.23
N SER A 75 16.01 1.66 8.89
CA SER A 75 16.68 2.29 7.75
C SER A 75 17.49 1.24 6.98
N PRO A 76 16.83 0.36 6.23
CA PRO A 76 17.53 -0.65 5.45
C PRO A 76 18.32 0.03 4.33
N ASP A 77 19.55 -0.38 4.12
CA ASP A 77 20.25 -0.05 2.90
C ASP A 77 19.66 -0.84 1.71
N ASP A 78 20.00 -0.40 0.51
CA ASP A 78 19.55 -1.01 -0.74
C ASP A 78 19.87 -2.50 -0.83
N THR A 79 20.98 -2.95 -0.26
CA THR A 79 21.44 -4.34 -0.32
C THR A 79 20.56 -5.22 0.56
N ILE A 80 20.33 -4.82 1.81
CA ILE A 80 19.48 -5.53 2.76
C ILE A 80 18.06 -5.69 2.19
N TYR A 81 17.50 -4.60 1.63
CA TYR A 81 16.18 -4.64 1.01
C TYR A 81 16.15 -5.63 -0.17
N LYS A 82 17.10 -5.50 -1.10
CA LYS A 82 17.19 -6.34 -2.31
C LYS A 82 17.32 -7.82 -1.97
N GLU A 83 18.21 -8.18 -1.04
CA GLU A 83 18.41 -9.57 -0.62
C GLU A 83 17.16 -10.17 0.05
N ALA A 84 16.50 -9.40 0.92
CA ALA A 84 15.29 -9.86 1.59
C ALA A 84 14.14 -10.11 0.59
N MET A 85 13.96 -9.18 -0.35
CA MET A 85 12.96 -9.32 -1.42
C MET A 85 13.29 -10.48 -2.35
N LEU A 86 14.57 -10.63 -2.77
CA LEU A 86 15.00 -11.72 -3.65
C LEU A 86 14.75 -13.10 -3.02
N ARG A 87 15.07 -13.27 -1.73
CA ARG A 87 14.78 -14.50 -0.99
C ARG A 87 13.29 -14.81 -0.97
N THR A 88 12.47 -13.81 -0.68
CA THR A 88 11.01 -13.97 -0.58
C THR A 88 10.40 -14.32 -1.94
N LEU A 89 10.78 -13.59 -3.00
CA LEU A 89 10.29 -13.84 -4.36
C LEU A 89 10.75 -15.21 -4.89
N THR A 90 11.99 -15.63 -4.56
CA THR A 90 12.49 -16.98 -4.90
C THR A 90 11.66 -18.08 -4.23
N GLY A 91 11.25 -17.88 -2.97
CA GLY A 91 10.34 -18.79 -2.26
C GLY A 91 8.99 -18.90 -2.95
N LEU A 92 8.37 -17.77 -3.23
CA LEU A 92 7.08 -17.69 -3.95
C LEU A 92 7.14 -18.35 -5.34
N LYS A 93 8.25 -18.15 -6.06
CA LYS A 93 8.45 -18.79 -7.37
C LYS A 93 8.45 -20.32 -7.27
N LYS A 94 9.07 -20.89 -6.23
CA LYS A 94 9.05 -22.35 -5.97
C LYS A 94 7.65 -22.87 -5.66
N GLU A 95 6.76 -22.05 -5.11
CA GLU A 95 5.36 -22.35 -4.87
C GLU A 95 4.48 -22.19 -6.13
N GLY A 96 5.10 -21.82 -7.25
CA GLY A 96 4.45 -21.65 -8.54
C GLY A 96 3.82 -20.27 -8.74
N VAL A 97 4.13 -19.29 -7.91
CA VAL A 97 3.76 -17.89 -8.17
C VAL A 97 4.65 -17.37 -9.28
N SER A 98 4.05 -16.80 -10.32
CA SER A 98 4.78 -16.38 -11.51
C SER A 98 4.71 -14.87 -11.77
N MET A 99 3.85 -14.16 -11.06
CA MET A 99 3.66 -12.72 -11.22
C MET A 99 3.52 -12.03 -9.87
N ALA A 100 3.94 -10.75 -9.83
CA ALA A 100 3.69 -9.86 -8.71
C ALA A 100 2.88 -8.65 -9.17
N ALA A 101 1.85 -8.28 -8.42
CA ALA A 101 0.98 -7.14 -8.72
C ALA A 101 1.25 -5.97 -7.78
N TYR A 102 1.16 -4.76 -8.33
CA TYR A 102 1.46 -3.50 -7.64
C TYR A 102 0.35 -2.48 -7.88
N GLY A 103 0.17 -1.57 -6.94
CA GLY A 103 -0.74 -0.44 -7.02
C GLY A 103 -0.10 0.82 -7.60
N ASP A 104 1.08 0.74 -8.21
CA ASP A 104 1.82 1.88 -8.77
C ASP A 104 1.06 2.51 -9.95
N ILE A 105 1.05 3.85 -10.02
CA ILE A 105 0.23 4.59 -11.00
C ILE A 105 1.10 5.20 -12.10
N PHE A 106 2.15 5.97 -11.76
CA PHE A 106 2.96 6.67 -12.77
C PHE A 106 4.45 6.83 -12.43
N LEU A 107 4.95 6.32 -11.31
CA LEU A 107 6.36 6.41 -10.93
C LEU A 107 7.21 5.43 -11.78
N GLU A 108 7.73 5.90 -12.92
CA GLU A 108 8.43 5.08 -13.92
C GLU A 108 9.66 4.38 -13.33
N ASP A 109 10.51 5.12 -12.59
CA ASP A 109 11.74 4.58 -12.01
C ASP A 109 11.43 3.43 -11.04
N LEU A 110 10.37 3.58 -10.24
CA LEU A 110 9.94 2.55 -9.30
C LEU A 110 9.44 1.30 -10.04
N LYS A 111 8.66 1.49 -11.11
CA LYS A 111 8.19 0.39 -11.95
C LYS A 111 9.35 -0.38 -12.57
N VAL A 112 10.30 0.32 -13.19
CA VAL A 112 11.50 -0.27 -13.80
C VAL A 112 12.29 -1.06 -12.75
N TYR A 113 12.51 -0.47 -11.57
CA TYR A 113 13.17 -1.16 -10.45
C TYR A 113 12.47 -2.47 -10.08
N ARG A 114 11.13 -2.46 -9.93
CA ARG A 114 10.34 -3.66 -9.59
C ARG A 114 10.45 -4.73 -10.67
N GLU A 115 10.34 -4.35 -11.94
CA GLU A 115 10.46 -5.27 -13.08
C GLU A 115 11.85 -5.93 -13.14
N GLN A 116 12.92 -5.16 -12.86
CA GLN A 116 14.28 -5.68 -12.78
C GLN A 116 14.46 -6.69 -11.63
N GLN A 117 13.89 -6.42 -10.45
CA GLN A 117 13.93 -7.36 -9.32
C GLN A 117 13.18 -8.66 -9.64
N LEU A 118 12.01 -8.57 -10.24
CA LEU A 118 11.20 -9.73 -10.62
C LEU A 118 11.88 -10.58 -11.71
N ALA A 119 12.54 -9.93 -12.67
CA ALA A 119 13.25 -10.62 -13.75
C ALA A 119 14.36 -11.55 -13.22
N GLN A 120 15.03 -11.17 -12.11
CA GLN A 120 16.08 -11.99 -11.49
C GLN A 120 15.59 -13.37 -11.04
N VAL A 121 14.32 -13.48 -10.71
CA VAL A 121 13.68 -14.75 -10.29
C VAL A 121 12.75 -15.32 -11.37
N GLY A 122 12.75 -14.76 -12.58
CA GLY A 122 11.88 -15.19 -13.67
C GLY A 122 10.39 -15.00 -13.38
N MET A 123 10.04 -13.92 -12.68
CA MET A 123 8.67 -13.44 -12.47
C MET A 123 8.40 -12.20 -13.31
N ALA A 124 7.13 -11.86 -13.52
CA ALA A 124 6.71 -10.65 -14.21
C ALA A 124 5.85 -9.75 -13.32
N GLY A 125 5.86 -8.43 -13.59
CA GLY A 125 5.05 -7.43 -12.92
C GLY A 125 3.68 -7.24 -13.57
N ILE A 126 2.65 -6.97 -12.76
CA ILE A 126 1.33 -6.50 -13.19
C ILE A 126 1.05 -5.17 -12.51
N PHE A 127 0.65 -4.17 -13.28
CA PHE A 127 0.39 -2.81 -12.81
C PHE A 127 -1.01 -2.36 -13.28
N PRO A 128 -2.10 -2.78 -12.60
CA PRO A 128 -3.46 -2.55 -13.08
C PRO A 128 -3.87 -1.08 -13.14
N LEU A 129 -3.19 -0.22 -12.38
CA LEU A 129 -3.48 1.22 -12.31
C LEU A 129 -2.58 2.07 -13.22
N TRP A 130 -1.64 1.45 -13.93
CA TRP A 130 -0.58 2.15 -14.65
C TRP A 130 -1.11 3.17 -15.65
N LYS A 131 -0.63 4.42 -15.52
CA LYS A 131 -0.96 5.58 -16.35
C LYS A 131 -2.47 5.92 -16.43
N LYS A 132 -3.26 5.52 -15.43
CA LYS A 132 -4.64 5.94 -15.31
C LYS A 132 -4.73 7.32 -14.64
N ASP A 133 -5.76 8.08 -14.96
CA ASP A 133 -6.04 9.36 -14.31
C ASP A 133 -6.35 9.15 -12.83
N THR A 134 -5.69 9.92 -11.95
CA THR A 134 -5.76 9.72 -10.50
C THR A 134 -7.11 10.16 -9.91
N ARG A 135 -7.79 11.15 -10.51
CA ARG A 135 -9.15 11.50 -10.10
C ARG A 135 -10.15 10.40 -10.44
N ASP A 136 -10.00 9.78 -11.62
CA ASP A 136 -10.83 8.65 -12.03
C ASP A 136 -10.56 7.41 -11.17
N LEU A 137 -9.30 7.20 -10.74
CA LEU A 137 -8.98 6.13 -9.79
C LEU A 137 -9.67 6.32 -8.43
N VAL A 138 -9.74 7.55 -7.90
CA VAL A 138 -10.49 7.82 -6.65
C VAL A 138 -11.97 7.54 -6.83
N ARG A 139 -12.59 7.96 -7.95
CA ARG A 139 -13.99 7.63 -8.26
C ARG A 139 -14.20 6.12 -8.37
N LEU A 140 -13.22 5.42 -8.94
CA LEU A 140 -13.27 3.97 -9.09
C LEU A 140 -13.12 3.25 -7.73
N VAL A 141 -12.30 3.76 -6.80
CA VAL A 141 -12.22 3.27 -5.42
C VAL A 141 -13.61 3.33 -4.78
N GLU A 142 -14.27 4.50 -4.82
CA GLU A 142 -15.61 4.69 -4.26
C GLU A 142 -16.65 3.80 -4.96
N GLY A 143 -16.69 3.84 -6.29
CA GLY A 143 -17.65 3.06 -7.10
C GLY A 143 -17.47 1.55 -7.00
N SER A 144 -16.27 1.08 -6.62
CA SER A 144 -15.99 -0.35 -6.37
C SER A 144 -16.42 -0.81 -4.98
N GLY A 145 -16.89 0.08 -4.10
CA GLY A 145 -17.21 -0.24 -2.71
C GLY A 145 -15.97 -0.47 -1.83
N ILE A 146 -14.81 0.04 -2.23
CA ILE A 146 -13.61 0.08 -1.41
C ILE A 146 -13.70 1.31 -0.52
N GLU A 147 -13.64 1.11 0.80
CA GLU A 147 -13.67 2.19 1.77
C GLU A 147 -12.32 2.34 2.44
N ALA A 148 -11.72 3.52 2.29
CA ALA A 148 -10.41 3.85 2.84
C ALA A 148 -10.42 5.22 3.52
N ILE A 149 -9.59 5.36 4.55
CA ILE A 149 -9.34 6.64 5.22
C ILE A 149 -7.87 7.06 5.09
N ILE A 150 -7.61 8.35 5.15
CA ILE A 150 -6.26 8.90 5.22
C ILE A 150 -5.70 8.67 6.63
N VAL A 151 -4.54 8.03 6.72
CA VAL A 151 -3.86 7.71 8.00
C VAL A 151 -2.50 8.38 8.16
N CYS A 152 -1.95 8.92 7.08
CA CYS A 152 -0.69 9.66 7.09
C CYS A 152 -0.79 10.80 6.08
N VAL A 153 -0.31 11.98 6.45
CA VAL A 153 -0.17 13.14 5.55
C VAL A 153 1.21 13.76 5.68
N ASN A 154 1.76 14.15 4.55
CA ASN A 154 2.99 14.95 4.47
C ASN A 154 2.62 16.43 4.68
N GLU A 155 3.19 17.05 5.71
CA GLU A 155 2.86 18.44 6.09
C GLU A 155 3.16 19.50 5.03
N LYS A 156 4.02 19.18 4.04
CA LYS A 156 4.27 20.05 2.89
C LYS A 156 3.06 20.22 1.96
N TYR A 157 2.17 19.24 1.98
CA TYR A 157 1.06 19.17 1.03
C TYR A 157 -0.30 19.27 1.71
N LEU A 158 -0.48 18.58 2.85
CA LEU A 158 -1.76 18.49 3.54
C LEU A 158 -1.60 18.69 5.04
N GLY A 159 -2.55 19.41 5.64
CA GLY A 159 -2.63 19.54 7.08
C GLY A 159 -3.27 18.33 7.76
N LYS A 160 -3.14 18.27 9.07
CA LYS A 160 -3.69 17.18 9.92
C LYS A 160 -5.20 17.02 9.84
N GLU A 161 -5.94 18.02 9.36
CA GLU A 161 -7.39 17.99 9.15
C GLU A 161 -7.84 17.04 8.04
N PHE A 162 -6.89 16.54 7.23
CA PHE A 162 -7.15 15.49 6.25
C PHE A 162 -7.09 14.08 6.83
N LEU A 163 -6.48 13.90 8.01
CA LEU A 163 -6.44 12.60 8.67
C LEU A 163 -7.86 12.14 9.04
N GLY A 164 -8.15 10.88 8.77
CA GLY A 164 -9.46 10.27 8.97
C GLY A 164 -10.49 10.56 7.86
N LYS A 165 -10.20 11.47 6.90
CA LYS A 165 -11.09 11.67 5.76
C LYS A 165 -11.18 10.40 4.90
N LYS A 166 -12.38 10.11 4.42
CA LYS A 166 -12.61 9.03 3.46
C LYS A 166 -12.13 9.41 2.07
N ILE A 167 -11.67 8.42 1.32
CA ILE A 167 -11.33 8.57 -0.10
C ILE A 167 -12.61 8.38 -0.92
N ASN A 168 -13.18 9.47 -1.36
CA ASN A 168 -14.45 9.53 -2.09
C ASN A 168 -14.55 10.82 -2.91
N SER A 169 -15.69 11.07 -3.52
CA SER A 169 -15.94 12.28 -4.32
C SER A 169 -15.85 13.57 -3.50
N GLU A 170 -16.27 13.56 -2.23
CA GLU A 170 -16.15 14.72 -1.34
C GLU A 170 -14.68 15.07 -1.06
N PHE A 171 -13.81 14.06 -0.91
CA PHE A 171 -12.37 14.27 -0.83
C PHE A 171 -11.83 14.93 -2.09
N LEU A 172 -12.24 14.49 -3.29
CA LEU A 172 -11.83 15.10 -4.56
C LEU A 172 -12.19 16.58 -4.69
N ASP A 173 -13.27 17.02 -4.07
CA ASP A 173 -13.69 18.42 -4.06
C ASP A 173 -12.90 19.25 -3.06
N SER A 174 -12.32 18.63 -2.04
CA SER A 174 -11.59 19.28 -0.95
C SER A 174 -10.07 19.25 -1.07
N VAL A 175 -9.53 18.34 -1.90
CA VAL A 175 -8.08 18.17 -2.05
C VAL A 175 -7.47 19.38 -2.80
N PRO A 176 -6.36 19.97 -2.32
CA PRO A 176 -5.70 21.08 -2.99
C PRO A 176 -5.20 20.70 -4.40
N GLY A 177 -5.25 21.64 -5.34
CA GLY A 177 -4.91 21.41 -6.74
C GLY A 177 -3.44 21.03 -7.03
N ASN A 178 -2.56 21.22 -6.06
CA ASN A 178 -1.14 20.82 -6.12
C ASN A 178 -0.87 19.46 -5.48
N VAL A 179 -1.90 18.75 -5.03
CA VAL A 179 -1.83 17.40 -4.43
C VAL A 179 -2.35 16.39 -5.42
N ASP A 180 -1.60 15.32 -5.66
CA ASP A 180 -2.12 14.21 -6.44
C ASP A 180 -3.29 13.52 -5.71
N PRO A 181 -4.48 13.39 -6.33
CA PRO A 181 -5.65 12.77 -5.71
C PRO A 181 -5.43 11.34 -5.19
N CYS A 182 -4.45 10.62 -5.72
CA CYS A 182 -4.06 9.31 -5.20
C CYS A 182 -2.90 9.36 -4.18
N GLY A 183 -2.23 10.51 -4.03
CA GLY A 183 -1.07 10.65 -3.14
C GLY A 183 0.16 9.89 -3.63
N GLU A 184 0.29 9.70 -4.96
CA GLU A 184 1.36 8.89 -5.56
C GLU A 184 2.75 9.47 -5.35
N ASN A 185 2.88 10.81 -5.18
CA ASN A 185 4.15 11.47 -4.89
C ASN A 185 4.48 11.50 -3.38
N GLY A 186 3.77 10.74 -2.56
CA GLY A 186 3.99 10.68 -1.11
C GLY A 186 3.30 11.80 -0.32
N GLU A 187 2.24 12.39 -0.87
CA GLU A 187 1.46 13.45 -0.19
C GLU A 187 0.66 12.90 0.99
N PHE A 188 0.14 11.68 0.86
CA PHE A 188 -0.60 11.00 1.92
C PHE A 188 -0.65 9.48 1.72
N HIS A 189 -0.98 8.76 2.79
CA HIS A 189 -1.22 7.32 2.77
C HIS A 189 -2.55 6.97 3.41
N THR A 190 -3.12 5.83 3.00
CA THR A 190 -4.47 5.41 3.37
C THR A 190 -4.49 4.02 4.00
N PHE A 191 -5.56 3.73 4.72
CA PHE A 191 -5.91 2.40 5.22
C PHE A 191 -7.28 2.00 4.72
N VAL A 192 -7.38 0.82 4.11
CA VAL A 192 -8.66 0.23 3.66
C VAL A 192 -9.28 -0.57 4.81
N TYR A 193 -10.45 -0.17 5.24
CA TYR A 193 -11.20 -0.86 6.30
C TYR A 193 -12.37 -1.67 5.78
N ASN A 194 -12.77 -1.48 4.51
CA ASN A 194 -13.77 -2.30 3.83
C ASN A 194 -13.47 -2.42 2.33
N ALA A 195 -13.75 -3.60 1.76
CA ALA A 195 -13.60 -3.86 0.33
C ALA A 195 -14.53 -5.01 -0.09
N PRO A 196 -14.97 -5.11 -1.36
CA PRO A 196 -15.86 -6.18 -1.83
C PRO A 196 -15.31 -7.59 -1.64
N PHE A 197 -13.98 -7.73 -1.56
CA PHE A 197 -13.30 -9.00 -1.34
C PHE A 197 -12.93 -9.27 0.13
N PHE A 198 -13.35 -8.42 1.06
CA PHE A 198 -13.29 -8.68 2.49
C PHE A 198 -14.52 -9.47 2.94
N SER A 199 -14.33 -10.45 3.80
CA SER A 199 -15.43 -11.24 4.37
C SER A 199 -16.37 -10.41 5.26
N SER A 200 -15.88 -9.32 5.83
CA SER A 200 -16.63 -8.28 6.53
C SER A 200 -15.76 -7.04 6.74
N PRO A 201 -16.35 -5.85 6.95
CA PRO A 201 -15.61 -4.64 7.29
C PRO A 201 -14.75 -4.82 8.55
N ILE A 202 -13.65 -4.07 8.60
CA ILE A 202 -12.77 -4.02 9.77
C ILE A 202 -13.23 -2.86 10.64
N PRO A 203 -13.70 -3.10 11.87
CA PRO A 203 -14.03 -2.02 12.78
C PRO A 203 -12.73 -1.30 13.17
N ILE A 204 -12.70 0.00 12.98
CA ILE A 204 -11.55 0.85 13.32
C ILE A 204 -11.96 1.92 14.32
N VAL A 205 -11.06 2.18 15.26
CA VAL A 205 -11.13 3.31 16.18
C VAL A 205 -9.91 4.18 15.93
N THR A 206 -10.12 5.49 15.87
CA THR A 206 -9.04 6.47 15.74
C THR A 206 -8.45 6.79 17.12
N GLY A 207 -7.13 6.76 17.19
CA GLY A 207 -6.34 7.14 18.35
C GLY A 207 -5.71 8.53 18.21
N GLU A 208 -4.51 8.66 18.72
CA GLU A 208 -3.77 9.91 18.73
C GLU A 208 -3.20 10.25 17.34
N ILE A 209 -3.00 11.56 17.09
CA ILE A 209 -2.22 12.04 15.96
C ILE A 209 -0.79 12.27 16.42
N VAL A 210 0.16 11.60 15.76
CA VAL A 210 1.59 11.71 16.05
C VAL A 210 2.29 12.43 14.92
N HIS A 211 3.14 13.41 15.25
CA HIS A 211 4.02 14.07 14.28
C HIS A 211 5.41 13.47 14.33
N LYS A 212 5.97 13.12 13.15
CA LYS A 212 7.35 12.66 13.01
C LYS A 212 8.05 13.42 11.90
N THR A 213 9.29 13.83 12.15
CA THR A 213 10.14 14.48 11.15
C THR A 213 11.19 13.49 10.67
N TYR A 214 11.37 13.40 9.36
CA TYR A 214 12.42 12.64 8.72
C TYR A 214 13.44 13.61 8.13
N LYS A 215 14.72 13.34 8.38
CA LYS A 215 15.82 14.13 7.85
C LYS A 215 16.40 13.50 6.60
N SER A 216 16.87 14.34 5.68
CA SER A 216 17.61 13.90 4.51
C SER A 216 18.87 13.13 4.94
N PRO A 217 19.15 11.95 4.36
CA PRO A 217 20.37 11.20 4.66
C PRO A 217 21.65 11.99 4.38
N ASP A 218 21.62 12.87 3.39
CA ASP A 218 22.79 13.63 2.93
C ASP A 218 22.99 14.97 3.67
N GLY A 219 22.11 15.30 4.61
CA GLY A 219 22.18 16.54 5.41
C GLY A 219 21.98 17.84 4.62
N ASP A 220 21.49 17.76 3.39
CA ASP A 220 21.23 18.90 2.51
C ASP A 220 19.87 19.58 2.78
N ASN A 221 19.09 19.09 3.75
CA ASN A 221 17.73 19.48 4.12
C ASN A 221 16.69 19.41 2.99
N LYS A 222 17.07 18.93 1.82
CA LYS A 222 16.23 18.91 0.63
C LYS A 222 15.02 17.99 0.78
N TRP A 223 15.19 16.92 1.56
CA TRP A 223 14.16 15.91 1.83
C TRP A 223 13.62 15.97 3.26
N ASP A 224 14.06 16.96 4.05
CA ASP A 224 13.52 17.15 5.39
C ASP A 224 12.04 17.44 5.30
N THR A 225 11.24 16.58 5.91
CA THR A 225 9.78 16.73 5.90
C THR A 225 9.17 16.08 7.13
N GLY A 226 8.08 16.69 7.61
CA GLY A 226 7.26 16.13 8.67
C GLY A 226 6.04 15.42 8.12
N PHE A 227 5.62 14.42 8.86
CA PHE A 227 4.40 13.67 8.60
C PHE A 227 3.53 13.63 9.84
N TYR A 228 2.24 13.80 9.67
CA TYR A 228 1.25 13.49 10.69
C TYR A 228 0.69 12.10 10.45
N PHE A 229 0.69 11.27 11.47
CA PHE A 229 0.16 9.92 11.47
C PHE A 229 -1.05 9.83 12.39
N LEU A 230 -2.16 9.33 11.89
CA LEU A 230 -3.32 8.98 12.68
C LEU A 230 -3.15 7.53 13.15
N ASP A 231 -3.04 7.31 14.44
CA ASP A 231 -3.08 5.96 14.98
C ASP A 231 -4.48 5.39 14.84
N ILE A 232 -4.57 4.16 14.37
CA ILE A 232 -5.83 3.43 14.22
C ILE A 232 -5.65 2.02 14.76
N PHE A 233 -6.71 1.46 15.33
CA PHE A 233 -6.70 0.10 15.87
C PHE A 233 -8.08 -0.54 15.82
N CYS A 234 -8.13 -1.87 15.86
CA CYS A 234 -9.39 -2.60 16.09
C CYS A 234 -9.76 -2.48 17.56
N PRO A 235 -11.03 -2.18 17.89
CA PRO A 235 -11.49 -2.30 19.27
C PRO A 235 -11.29 -3.74 19.75
N GLU A 236 -10.87 -3.90 20.98
CA GLU A 236 -10.86 -5.22 21.61
C GLU A 236 -12.29 -5.75 21.66
N ARG A 237 -12.44 -7.04 21.32
CA ARG A 237 -13.75 -7.68 21.49
C ARG A 237 -14.03 -7.73 22.99
N ALA A 238 -15.10 -7.09 23.38
CA ALA A 238 -15.64 -7.21 24.74
C ALA A 238 -16.08 -8.67 25.00
#